data_6924efbe67678ac9901631bf7c34a27e
#
_entry.id   6924efbe67678ac9901631bf7c34a27e
#
_cell.length_a   1.000
_cell.length_b   1.000
_cell.length_c   1.000
_cell.angle_alpha   90.00
_cell.angle_beta   90.00
_cell.angle_gamma   90.00
#
_symmetry.space_group_name_H-M   'P 1'
#
loop_
_entity.id
_entity.type
_entity.pdbx_description
1 polymer ?
#
loop_
_entity_poly.entity_id
_entity_poly.type
_entity_poly.pdbx_seq_one_letter_code
_entity_poly.pdbx_strand_id
1 'polypeptide(L)' 'MNSLWSDEDAEHLKQLRESAGVDAMRFALQNAISLAQLQQLENGGDSCFYTPAIKAHLGRKLLLKLQNDLK' A
#
# COMPACT_ATOMS: atom_id res chain seq x y z
N MET A 1 -14.36 14.07 -5.19
CA MET A 1 -13.78 13.56 -4.53
C MET A 1 -13.54 12.25 -4.58
N ASN A 2 -12.55 11.89 -4.64
CA ASN A 2 -12.21 10.56 -4.90
C ASN A 2 -11.69 9.90 -3.67
N SER A 3 -12.43 8.98 -3.14
CA SER A 3 -11.97 8.24 -1.98
C SER A 3 -11.17 7.01 -2.38
N LEU A 4 -10.97 6.82 -3.67
CA LEU A 4 -10.32 5.61 -4.17
C LEU A 4 -8.80 5.78 -4.14
N TRP A 5 -8.12 4.66 -4.32
CA TRP A 5 -6.66 4.63 -4.33
C TRP A 5 -6.15 5.13 -5.67
N SER A 6 -5.38 6.20 -5.67
CA SER A 6 -4.91 6.84 -6.92
C SER A 6 -3.49 6.39 -7.24
N ASP A 7 -3.06 6.72 -8.47
CA ASP A 7 -1.68 6.46 -8.86
C ASP A 7 -0.69 7.23 -7.99
N GLU A 8 -1.07 8.43 -7.56
CA GLU A 8 -0.23 9.22 -6.66
C GLU A 8 -0.10 8.55 -5.30
N ASP A 9 -1.21 7.97 -4.80
CA ASP A 9 -1.17 7.22 -3.56
C ASP A 9 -0.25 6.01 -3.68
N ALA A 10 -0.32 5.32 -4.81
CA ALA A 10 0.50 4.14 -5.07
C ALA A 10 1.99 4.51 -5.06
N GLU A 11 2.33 5.58 -5.73
CA GLU A 11 3.70 6.05 -5.79
C GLU A 11 4.19 6.47 -4.40
N HIS A 12 3.34 7.17 -3.66
CA HIS A 12 3.67 7.61 -2.31
C HIS A 12 3.96 6.42 -1.39
N LEU A 13 3.12 5.40 -1.45
CA LEU A 13 3.31 4.21 -0.64
C LEU A 13 4.64 3.53 -0.98
N LYS A 14 4.92 3.38 -2.26
CA LYS A 14 6.14 2.75 -2.71
C LYS A 14 7.37 3.53 -2.23
N GLN A 15 7.34 4.86 -2.38
CA GLN A 15 8.46 5.69 -1.98
C GLN A 15 8.71 5.64 -0.48
N LEU A 16 7.66 5.68 0.32
CA LEU A 16 7.81 5.59 1.77
C LEU A 16 8.39 4.25 2.18
N ARG A 17 7.91 3.17 1.57
CA ARG A 17 8.43 1.84 1.88
C ARG A 17 9.92 1.74 1.54
N GLU A 18 10.30 2.23 0.37
CA GLU A 18 11.69 2.20 -0.06
C GLU A 18 12.57 3.07 0.83
N SER A 19 12.06 4.23 1.23
CA SER A 19 12.79 5.12 2.13
C SER A 19 12.99 4.49 3.51
N ALA A 20 12.05 3.66 3.93
CA ALA A 20 12.17 2.97 5.21
C ALA A 20 13.11 1.76 5.12
N GLY A 21 13.55 1.40 3.91
CA GLY A 21 14.46 0.29 3.73
C GLY A 21 13.82 -1.08 3.89
N VAL A 22 12.52 -1.17 3.71
CA VAL A 22 11.79 -2.44 3.89
C VAL A 22 11.42 -3.00 2.52
N ASP A 23 11.84 -4.24 2.23
CA ASP A 23 11.47 -4.85 0.97
C ASP A 23 9.99 -5.23 0.97
N ALA A 24 9.45 -5.41 -0.25
CA ALA A 24 8.00 -5.60 -0.43
C ALA A 24 7.50 -6.86 0.28
N MET A 25 8.24 -7.96 0.17
CA MET A 25 7.79 -9.21 0.79
C MET A 25 7.74 -9.10 2.31
N ARG A 26 8.77 -8.50 2.90
CA ARG A 26 8.80 -8.32 4.35
C ARG A 26 7.67 -7.41 4.80
N PHE A 27 7.43 -6.33 4.08
CA PHE A 27 6.38 -5.40 4.44
C PHE A 27 5.01 -6.06 4.37
N ALA A 28 4.77 -6.87 3.33
CA ALA A 28 3.53 -7.60 3.21
C ALA A 28 3.34 -8.57 4.37
N LEU A 29 4.38 -9.32 4.73
CA LEU A 29 4.32 -10.24 5.85
C LEU A 29 4.03 -9.52 7.16
N GLN A 30 4.68 -8.38 7.40
CA GLN A 30 4.49 -7.61 8.62
C GLN A 30 3.07 -7.10 8.76
N ASN A 31 2.38 -6.92 7.65
CA ASN A 31 1.04 -6.35 7.66
C ASN A 31 -0.04 -7.37 7.34
N ALA A 32 0.31 -8.65 7.32
CA ALA A 32 -0.63 -9.74 7.09
C ALA A 32 -1.40 -9.61 5.78
N ILE A 33 -0.71 -9.15 4.74
CA ILE A 33 -1.28 -9.08 3.39
C ILE A 33 -0.41 -9.89 2.45
N SER A 34 -0.94 -10.22 1.27
CA SER A 34 -0.17 -10.95 0.28
C SER A 34 0.75 -10.00 -0.48
N LEU A 35 1.82 -10.53 -1.03
CA LEU A 35 2.70 -9.74 -1.89
C LEU A 35 1.92 -9.21 -3.10
N ALA A 36 1.01 -10.02 -3.64
CA ALA A 36 0.19 -9.59 -4.78
C ALA A 36 -0.66 -8.38 -4.43
N GLN A 37 -1.24 -8.35 -3.22
CA GLN A 37 -2.00 -7.19 -2.77
C GLN A 37 -1.13 -5.96 -2.68
N LEU A 38 0.05 -6.10 -2.11
CA LEU A 38 0.97 -4.96 -2.01
C LEU A 38 1.40 -4.47 -3.39
N GLN A 39 1.70 -5.40 -4.29
CA GLN A 39 2.10 -5.02 -5.65
C GLN A 39 1.00 -4.25 -6.36
N GLN A 40 -0.26 -4.65 -6.16
CA GLN A 40 -1.36 -3.90 -6.76
C GLN A 40 -1.55 -2.54 -6.13
N LEU A 41 -1.27 -2.41 -4.85
CA LEU A 41 -1.31 -1.11 -4.21
C LEU A 41 -0.23 -0.17 -4.73
N GLU A 42 0.93 -0.70 -5.09
CA GLU A 42 2.05 0.12 -5.51
C GLU A 42 2.15 0.30 -7.03
N ASN A 43 1.71 -0.70 -7.79
CA ASN A 43 1.93 -0.70 -9.24
C ASN A 43 0.65 -0.71 -10.05
N GLY A 44 -0.50 -0.85 -9.41
CA GLY A 44 -1.77 -0.88 -10.10
C GLY A 44 -2.37 -2.28 -10.18
N GLY A 45 -3.65 -2.31 -10.51
CA GLY A 45 -4.42 -3.54 -10.58
C GLY A 45 -5.37 -3.67 -9.40
N ASP A 46 -6.47 -4.36 -9.62
CA ASP A 46 -7.54 -4.44 -8.63
C ASP A 46 -8.00 -5.87 -8.36
N SER A 47 -7.38 -6.87 -8.98
CA SER A 47 -7.91 -8.24 -8.92
C SER A 47 -7.83 -8.86 -7.51
N CYS A 48 -6.99 -8.33 -6.64
CA CYS A 48 -6.85 -8.84 -5.28
C CYS A 48 -7.81 -8.19 -4.29
N PHE A 49 -8.69 -7.31 -4.75
CA PHE A 49 -9.61 -6.58 -3.89
C PHE A 49 -11.03 -6.70 -4.39
N TYR A 50 -11.97 -6.84 -3.44
CA TYR A 50 -13.38 -6.93 -3.80
C TYR A 50 -13.92 -5.63 -4.35
N THR A 51 -13.50 -4.50 -3.78
CA THR A 51 -13.98 -3.18 -4.21
C THR A 51 -12.83 -2.20 -4.18
N PRO A 52 -12.94 -1.11 -4.97
CA PRO A 52 -11.94 -0.04 -4.89
C PRO A 52 -11.86 0.59 -3.50
N ALA A 53 -12.98 0.64 -2.78
CA ALA A 53 -12.98 1.20 -1.43
C ALA A 53 -12.15 0.36 -0.46
N ILE A 54 -12.23 -0.96 -0.57
CA ILE A 54 -11.43 -1.86 0.27
C ILE A 54 -9.95 -1.67 -0.03
N LYS A 55 -9.60 -1.56 -1.32
CA LYS A 55 -8.22 -1.33 -1.72
C LYS A 55 -7.70 -0.02 -1.12
N ALA A 56 -8.48 1.05 -1.23
CA ALA A 56 -8.07 2.36 -0.71
C ALA A 56 -7.92 2.34 0.81
N HIS A 57 -8.82 1.64 1.50
CA HIS A 57 -8.75 1.54 2.96
C HIS A 57 -7.46 0.86 3.39
N LEU A 58 -7.13 -0.25 2.76
CA LEU A 58 -5.89 -0.97 3.08
C LEU A 58 -4.67 -0.11 2.78
N GLY A 59 -4.66 0.56 1.64
CA GLY A 59 -3.55 1.41 1.25
C GLY A 59 -3.31 2.53 2.25
N ARG A 60 -4.37 3.18 2.70
CA ARG A 60 -4.25 4.26 3.67
C ARG A 60 -3.74 3.76 5.02
N LYS A 61 -4.15 2.57 5.44
CA LYS A 61 -3.61 1.96 6.65
C LYS A 61 -2.11 1.78 6.55
N LEU A 62 -1.65 1.28 5.40
CA LEU A 62 -0.23 1.05 5.20
C LEU A 62 0.56 2.36 5.14
N LEU A 63 -0.01 3.39 4.53
CA LEU A 63 0.63 4.71 4.51
C LEU A 63 0.82 5.26 5.92
N LEU A 64 -0.21 5.17 6.74
CA LEU A 64 -0.12 5.64 8.12
C LEU A 64 0.94 4.89 8.90
N LYS A 65 1.02 3.59 8.69
CA LYS A 65 2.01 2.78 9.38
C LYS A 65 3.42 3.19 9.01
N LEU A 66 3.67 3.39 7.72
CA LEU A 66 5.00 3.82 7.27
C LEU A 66 5.33 5.22 7.76
N GLN A 67 4.37 6.13 7.74
CA GLN A 67 4.60 7.49 8.23
C GLN A 67 4.96 7.49 9.71
N ASN A 68 4.32 6.64 10.48
CA ASN A 68 4.63 6.53 11.91
C ASN A 68 6.00 5.92 12.13
N ASP A 69 6.37 4.94 11.32
CA ASP A 69 7.66 4.26 11.47
C ASP A 69 8.83 5.17 11.10
N LEU A 70 8.60 6.18 10.26
CA LEU A 70 9.65 7.09 9.83
C LEU A 70 9.89 8.24 10.80
N LYS A 71 9.09 8.36 11.83
CA LYS A 71 9.29 9.43 12.81
C LYS A 71 10.43 9.14 13.81
#